data_fd32dd44b55480f07575c69eeec4eee9
#
_entry.id   fd32dd44b55480f07575c69eeec4eee9
#
_cell.length_a   1.000
_cell.length_b   1.000
_cell.length_c   1.000
_cell.angle_alpha   90.00
_cell.angle_beta   90.00
_cell.angle_gamma   90.00
#
_symmetry.space_group_name_H-M   'P 1'
#
loop_
_entity.id
_entity.type
_entity.pdbx_description
1 polymer ?
#
loop_
_entity_poly.entity_id
_entity_poly.type
_entity_poly.pdbx_seq_one_letter_code
_entity_poly.pdbx_strand_id
1 'polypeptide(L)'
;MRDFRIVSAMIAMCGVCMAQVPGRGNPPAAPPATGKKRILVIGQTKGFQHDSVPVAMANIWKWGHDTGLWEAYLRTDTELITKKKLEANAKTLPNFDAIVFASSTGELDLSDEQKADLLAFVHDDGKGYVGVHASNDANYKWNEWALLTGGWFDQHPWNTFEAPIISEDSEFPATRHFPKAFMKRDEIYQLKNFSRDNVNVLLRLDETKLKYDNNPRVHREDRDFAVAYSKMYGKGRVFYSTLGHTNESWDDPDIQKMYFEAIRWALSLTEGSTKPHPKR
;
A
#
# COMPACT_ATOMS: atom_id res chain seq x y z
N MET A 1 -82.82 30.89 -21.72
CA MET A 1 -82.14 30.47 -22.91
C MET A 1 -80.72 30.97 -22.80
N ARG A 2 -79.82 30.11 -22.44
CA ARG A 2 -78.36 30.40 -22.37
C ARG A 2 -77.65 29.23 -23.01
N ASP A 3 -77.04 29.51 -24.13
CA ASP A 3 -76.23 28.54 -24.94
C ASP A 3 -75.00 28.11 -24.23
N PHE A 4 -74.82 26.82 -24.02
CA PHE A 4 -73.58 26.21 -23.59
C PHE A 4 -72.77 25.75 -24.82
N ARG A 5 -71.74 26.47 -25.14
CA ARG A 5 -70.75 26.01 -26.15
C ARG A 5 -69.76 25.04 -25.48
N ILE A 6 -69.77 23.84 -25.96
CA ILE A 6 -68.80 22.81 -25.60
C ILE A 6 -67.46 23.10 -26.38
N VAL A 7 -66.43 23.41 -25.64
CA VAL A 7 -65.05 23.52 -26.19
C VAL A 7 -64.42 22.15 -26.07
N SER A 8 -64.20 21.47 -27.19
CA SER A 8 -63.42 20.25 -27.29
C SER A 8 -61.95 20.60 -27.18
N ALA A 9 -61.32 20.19 -26.10
CA ALA A 9 -59.88 20.25 -25.95
C ALA A 9 -59.23 19.02 -26.64
N MET A 10 -58.53 19.27 -27.72
CA MET A 10 -57.62 18.25 -28.33
C MET A 10 -56.42 18.06 -27.44
N ILE A 11 -56.32 16.90 -26.84
CA ILE A 11 -55.09 16.46 -26.14
C ILE A 11 -54.13 15.97 -27.22
N ALA A 12 -53.10 16.77 -27.46
CA ALA A 12 -51.94 16.34 -28.27
C ALA A 12 -51.12 15.32 -27.47
N MET A 13 -51.16 14.06 -27.85
CA MET A 13 -50.29 13.02 -27.37
C MET A 13 -48.87 13.29 -27.89
N CYS A 14 -48.04 13.86 -27.01
CA CYS A 14 -46.59 13.98 -27.26
C CYS A 14 -46.00 12.58 -27.14
N GLY A 15 -45.72 11.94 -28.27
CA GLY A 15 -44.97 10.65 -28.29
C GLY A 15 -43.58 10.85 -27.75
N VAL A 16 -43.34 10.31 -26.55
CA VAL A 16 -41.98 10.20 -26.01
C VAL A 16 -41.20 9.21 -26.90
N CYS A 17 -40.36 9.76 -27.78
CA CYS A 17 -39.43 8.97 -28.56
C CYS A 17 -38.39 8.43 -27.56
N MET A 18 -38.56 7.19 -27.08
CA MET A 18 -37.52 6.49 -26.34
C MET A 18 -36.36 6.24 -27.30
N ALA A 19 -35.32 7.09 -27.22
CA ALA A 19 -34.07 6.80 -27.86
C ALA A 19 -33.54 5.51 -27.25
N GLN A 20 -33.47 4.44 -28.03
CA GLN A 20 -32.79 3.22 -27.67
C GLN A 20 -31.33 3.57 -27.41
N VAL A 21 -30.90 3.49 -26.12
CA VAL A 21 -29.48 3.52 -25.76
C VAL A 21 -28.84 2.34 -26.49
N PRO A 22 -27.83 2.57 -27.36
CA PRO A 22 -27.11 1.48 -28.00
C PRO A 22 -26.59 0.55 -26.91
N GLY A 23 -26.88 -0.75 -27.03
CA GLY A 23 -26.42 -1.74 -26.07
C GLY A 23 -24.92 -1.53 -25.82
N ARG A 24 -24.51 -1.45 -24.55
CA ARG A 24 -23.10 -1.50 -24.18
C ARG A 24 -22.55 -2.84 -24.71
N GLY A 25 -22.00 -2.83 -25.91
CA GLY A 25 -21.13 -3.88 -26.36
C GLY A 25 -20.05 -4.04 -25.29
N ASN A 26 -19.77 -5.26 -24.84
CA ASN A 26 -18.63 -5.51 -23.99
C ASN A 26 -17.43 -4.78 -24.60
N PRO A 27 -16.68 -3.98 -23.82
CA PRO A 27 -15.48 -3.38 -24.34
C PRO A 27 -14.61 -4.50 -24.94
N PRO A 28 -13.97 -4.30 -26.11
CA PRO A 28 -13.13 -5.31 -26.71
C PRO A 28 -12.14 -5.79 -25.67
N ALA A 29 -11.97 -7.12 -25.57
CA ALA A 29 -11.01 -7.72 -24.67
C ALA A 29 -9.66 -7.03 -24.95
N ALA A 30 -9.09 -6.39 -23.91
CA ALA A 30 -7.80 -5.76 -24.02
C ALA A 30 -6.80 -6.79 -24.56
N PRO A 31 -5.95 -6.44 -25.53
CA PRO A 31 -4.94 -7.35 -26.05
C PRO A 31 -4.12 -7.89 -24.87
N PRO A 32 -3.67 -9.16 -24.90
CA PRO A 32 -2.86 -9.70 -23.83
C PRO A 32 -1.65 -8.80 -23.63
N ALA A 33 -1.55 -8.22 -22.43
CA ALA A 33 -0.47 -7.29 -22.10
C ALA A 33 0.86 -8.05 -22.11
N THR A 34 1.57 -7.95 -23.21
CA THR A 34 2.93 -8.45 -23.32
C THR A 34 3.80 -7.55 -22.42
N GLY A 35 4.16 -8.06 -21.24
CA GLY A 35 5.19 -7.48 -20.40
C GLY A 35 4.75 -6.54 -19.26
N LYS A 36 3.47 -6.16 -19.13
CA LYS A 36 3.03 -5.29 -18.04
C LYS A 36 2.92 -6.07 -16.72
N LYS A 37 3.56 -5.57 -15.66
CA LYS A 37 3.46 -6.15 -14.31
C LYS A 37 2.06 -5.97 -13.75
N ARG A 38 1.65 -6.80 -12.78
CA ARG A 38 0.39 -6.65 -12.06
C ARG A 38 0.62 -6.60 -10.56
N ILE A 39 -0.07 -5.70 -9.90
CA ILE A 39 -0.02 -5.57 -8.45
C ILE A 39 -1.41 -5.64 -7.85
N LEU A 40 -1.52 -6.33 -6.72
CA LEU A 40 -2.70 -6.34 -5.87
C LEU A 40 -2.49 -5.30 -4.75
N VAL A 41 -3.41 -4.35 -4.62
CA VAL A 41 -3.34 -3.30 -3.58
C VAL A 41 -4.48 -3.50 -2.60
N ILE A 42 -4.14 -3.73 -1.35
CA ILE A 42 -5.09 -4.01 -0.26
C ILE A 42 -5.20 -2.81 0.66
N GLY A 43 -6.42 -2.29 0.81
CA GLY A 43 -6.77 -1.21 1.74
C GLY A 43 -7.79 -1.65 2.79
N GLN A 44 -7.86 -2.95 3.13
CA GLN A 44 -8.75 -3.43 4.19
C GLN A 44 -8.31 -2.90 5.53
N THR A 45 -9.25 -2.35 6.31
CA THR A 45 -9.03 -1.80 7.64
C THR A 45 -9.98 -2.46 8.63
N LYS A 46 -9.44 -3.12 9.65
CA LYS A 46 -10.15 -3.77 10.75
C LYS A 46 -9.81 -3.16 12.11
N GLY A 47 -8.79 -2.32 12.16
CA GLY A 47 -8.38 -1.51 13.29
C GLY A 47 -8.64 -0.02 13.04
N PHE A 48 -7.66 0.82 13.32
CA PHE A 48 -7.75 2.27 13.04
C PHE A 48 -7.76 2.52 11.53
N GLN A 49 -8.78 3.22 11.04
CA GLN A 49 -8.88 3.58 9.63
C GLN A 49 -8.17 4.92 9.37
N HIS A 50 -7.10 4.88 8.60
CA HIS A 50 -6.40 6.08 8.15
C HIS A 50 -7.11 6.72 6.95
N ASP A 51 -7.32 8.04 6.99
CA ASP A 51 -7.90 8.80 5.88
C ASP A 51 -7.03 8.73 4.61
N SER A 52 -5.74 8.43 4.77
CA SER A 52 -4.79 8.29 3.67
C SER A 52 -4.92 6.99 2.87
N VAL A 53 -5.67 5.98 3.34
CA VAL A 53 -5.83 4.69 2.61
C VAL A 53 -6.30 4.90 1.16
N PRO A 54 -7.42 5.59 0.88
CA PRO A 54 -7.88 5.77 -0.49
C PRO A 54 -6.90 6.62 -1.33
N VAL A 55 -6.22 7.58 -0.72
CA VAL A 55 -5.22 8.43 -1.42
C VAL A 55 -4.00 7.61 -1.82
N ALA A 56 -3.49 6.76 -0.93
CA ALA A 56 -2.41 5.82 -1.21
C ALA A 56 -2.78 4.90 -2.39
N MET A 57 -3.96 4.26 -2.31
CA MET A 57 -4.45 3.35 -3.35
C MET A 57 -4.59 4.06 -4.71
N ALA A 58 -5.14 5.28 -4.72
CA ALA A 58 -5.32 6.07 -5.93
C ALA A 58 -3.99 6.46 -6.58
N ASN A 59 -3.00 6.89 -5.78
CA ASN A 59 -1.65 7.20 -6.27
C ASN A 59 -0.98 5.98 -6.90
N ILE A 60 -1.03 4.82 -6.22
CA ILE A 60 -0.44 3.58 -6.72
C ILE A 60 -1.07 3.15 -8.05
N TRP A 61 -2.39 3.26 -8.17
CA TRP A 61 -3.10 3.00 -9.43
C TRP A 61 -2.68 3.99 -10.51
N LYS A 62 -2.69 5.29 -10.19
CA LYS A 62 -2.34 6.37 -11.11
C LYS A 62 -0.92 6.21 -11.68
N TRP A 63 0.07 5.92 -10.83
CA TRP A 63 1.44 5.72 -11.29
C TRP A 63 1.56 4.57 -12.28
N GLY A 64 0.91 3.43 -12.01
CA GLY A 64 0.90 2.30 -12.94
C GLY A 64 0.23 2.64 -14.27
N HIS A 65 -0.89 3.38 -14.20
CA HIS A 65 -1.64 3.83 -15.38
C HIS A 65 -0.80 4.78 -16.24
N ASP A 66 -0.25 5.83 -15.65
CA ASP A 66 0.46 6.90 -16.35
C ASP A 66 1.80 6.43 -16.95
N THR A 67 2.50 5.54 -16.25
CA THR A 67 3.81 5.03 -16.70
C THR A 67 3.72 3.78 -17.56
N GLY A 68 2.60 3.06 -17.50
CA GLY A 68 2.44 1.78 -18.17
C GLY A 68 3.25 0.63 -17.54
N LEU A 69 3.93 0.83 -16.41
CA LEU A 69 4.82 -0.16 -15.79
C LEU A 69 4.05 -1.31 -15.13
N TRP A 70 2.88 -1.02 -14.54
CA TRP A 70 2.04 -2.03 -13.93
C TRP A 70 0.54 -1.72 -14.08
N GLU A 71 -0.25 -2.75 -13.88
CA GLU A 71 -1.70 -2.70 -13.73
C GLU A 71 -2.02 -2.95 -12.25
N ALA A 72 -2.72 -2.00 -11.58
CA ALA A 72 -3.07 -2.12 -10.17
C ALA A 72 -4.52 -2.57 -10.00
N TYR A 73 -4.71 -3.60 -9.18
CA TYR A 73 -6.00 -4.13 -8.75
C TYR A 73 -6.26 -3.70 -7.31
N LEU A 74 -7.17 -2.75 -7.12
CA LEU A 74 -7.49 -2.18 -5.81
C LEU A 74 -8.59 -3.00 -5.13
N ARG A 75 -8.37 -3.37 -3.85
CA ARG A 75 -9.33 -4.10 -3.02
C ARG A 75 -9.39 -3.54 -1.61
N THR A 76 -10.60 -3.50 -1.07
CA THR A 76 -10.88 -3.20 0.35
C THR A 76 -11.25 -4.46 1.14
N ASP A 77 -11.05 -5.61 0.53
CA ASP A 77 -11.19 -6.96 1.06
C ASP A 77 -9.92 -7.79 0.79
N THR A 78 -9.92 -9.03 1.24
CA THR A 78 -8.81 -9.98 1.09
C THR A 78 -9.14 -11.16 0.17
N GLU A 79 -10.26 -11.12 -0.54
CA GLU A 79 -10.76 -12.26 -1.32
C GLU A 79 -9.77 -12.75 -2.38
N LEU A 80 -9.02 -11.83 -3.01
CA LEU A 80 -8.05 -12.19 -4.05
C LEU A 80 -6.72 -12.71 -3.50
N ILE A 81 -6.52 -12.67 -2.16
CA ILE A 81 -5.33 -13.23 -1.51
C ILE A 81 -5.51 -14.74 -1.38
N THR A 82 -5.43 -15.43 -2.50
CA THR A 82 -5.48 -16.90 -2.57
C THR A 82 -4.81 -17.38 -3.85
N LYS A 83 -4.27 -18.60 -3.83
CA LYS A 83 -3.79 -19.31 -5.01
C LYS A 83 -4.89 -20.13 -5.69
N LYS A 84 -6.07 -20.25 -5.07
CA LYS A 84 -7.22 -20.93 -5.66
C LYS A 84 -7.74 -20.16 -6.87
N LYS A 85 -8.23 -20.89 -7.85
CA LYS A 85 -9.01 -20.32 -8.94
C LYS A 85 -10.39 -19.95 -8.42
N LEU A 86 -10.76 -18.69 -8.55
CA LEU A 86 -12.10 -18.19 -8.24
C LEU A 86 -12.96 -18.17 -9.50
N GLU A 87 -14.29 -18.03 -9.29
CA GLU A 87 -15.25 -17.90 -10.38
C GLU A 87 -15.09 -16.58 -11.15
N ALA A 88 -15.83 -16.46 -12.24
CA ALA A 88 -15.91 -15.26 -13.07
C ALA A 88 -14.53 -14.72 -13.55
N ASN A 89 -13.52 -15.60 -13.72
CA ASN A 89 -12.16 -15.22 -14.14
C ASN A 89 -11.49 -14.16 -13.25
N ALA A 90 -11.83 -14.11 -11.96
CA ALA A 90 -11.17 -13.24 -11.01
C ALA A 90 -9.67 -13.48 -10.98
N LYS A 91 -8.88 -12.40 -10.90
CA LYS A 91 -7.43 -12.50 -10.73
C LYS A 91 -7.13 -12.85 -9.27
N THR A 92 -6.25 -13.81 -9.06
CA THR A 92 -5.79 -14.27 -7.75
C THR A 92 -4.27 -14.20 -7.66
N LEU A 93 -3.65 -14.52 -6.53
CA LEU A 93 -2.20 -14.35 -6.33
C LEU A 93 -1.33 -14.80 -7.49
N PRO A 94 -1.55 -15.96 -8.15
CA PRO A 94 -0.74 -16.37 -9.30
C PRO A 94 -0.74 -15.39 -10.49
N ASN A 95 -1.69 -14.47 -10.54
CA ASN A 95 -1.79 -13.46 -11.59
C ASN A 95 -1.04 -12.16 -11.28
N PHE A 96 -0.49 -12.01 -10.06
CA PHE A 96 0.18 -10.80 -9.60
C PHE A 96 1.69 -11.00 -9.49
N ASP A 97 2.43 -9.90 -9.61
CA ASP A 97 3.88 -9.83 -9.43
C ASP A 97 4.29 -9.24 -8.10
N ALA A 98 3.39 -8.47 -7.48
CA ALA A 98 3.57 -7.94 -6.13
C ALA A 98 2.22 -7.69 -5.45
N ILE A 99 2.27 -7.59 -4.11
CA ILE A 99 1.16 -7.13 -3.28
C ILE A 99 1.58 -5.90 -2.48
N VAL A 100 0.67 -4.93 -2.36
CA VAL A 100 0.86 -3.72 -1.56
C VAL A 100 -0.24 -3.66 -0.49
N PHE A 101 0.14 -3.50 0.77
CA PHE A 101 -0.80 -3.22 1.85
C PHE A 101 -0.76 -1.72 2.16
N ALA A 102 -1.81 -1.02 1.72
CA ALA A 102 -1.94 0.43 1.83
C ALA A 102 -2.55 0.82 3.18
N SER A 103 -1.72 0.95 4.21
CA SER A 103 -2.11 1.30 5.58
C SER A 103 -3.22 0.39 6.15
N SER A 104 -3.20 -0.90 5.80
CA SER A 104 -4.14 -1.90 6.33
C SER A 104 -3.88 -2.17 7.81
N THR A 105 -4.93 -2.19 8.63
CA THR A 105 -4.82 -2.33 10.10
C THR A 105 -5.73 -3.40 10.68
N GLY A 106 -5.36 -3.89 11.87
CA GLY A 106 -6.14 -4.85 12.65
C GLY A 106 -6.03 -6.28 12.14
N GLU A 107 -6.88 -7.16 12.65
CA GLU A 107 -6.90 -8.58 12.22
C GLU A 107 -7.65 -8.66 10.89
N LEU A 108 -6.91 -8.79 9.79
CA LEU A 108 -7.48 -8.85 8.44
C LEU A 108 -8.29 -10.14 8.24
N ASP A 109 -9.29 -10.08 7.37
CA ASP A 109 -10.17 -11.22 7.06
C ASP A 109 -9.43 -12.26 6.19
N LEU A 110 -8.44 -12.93 6.76
CA LEU A 110 -7.64 -13.96 6.11
C LEU A 110 -7.93 -15.33 6.75
N SER A 111 -8.39 -16.27 5.95
CA SER A 111 -8.41 -17.67 6.35
C SER A 111 -6.97 -18.22 6.51
N ASP A 112 -6.81 -19.32 7.21
CA ASP A 112 -5.47 -19.94 7.37
C ASP A 112 -4.86 -20.36 6.02
N GLU A 113 -5.69 -20.74 5.06
CA GLU A 113 -5.25 -21.04 3.71
C GLU A 113 -4.76 -19.77 2.98
N GLN A 114 -5.50 -18.65 3.09
CA GLN A 114 -5.07 -17.38 2.49
C GLN A 114 -3.78 -16.85 3.14
N LYS A 115 -3.59 -17.06 4.45
CA LYS A 115 -2.33 -16.77 5.13
C LYS A 115 -1.17 -17.59 4.53
N ALA A 116 -1.36 -18.91 4.38
CA ALA A 116 -0.37 -19.79 3.77
C ALA A 116 -0.07 -19.38 2.32
N ASP A 117 -1.11 -19.07 1.54
CA ASP A 117 -0.99 -18.62 0.15
C ASP A 117 -0.20 -17.31 0.03
N LEU A 118 -0.44 -16.35 0.94
CA LEU A 118 0.29 -15.09 0.97
C LEU A 118 1.78 -15.28 1.31
N LEU A 119 2.08 -16.11 2.31
CA LEU A 119 3.48 -16.42 2.63
C LEU A 119 4.19 -17.09 1.47
N ALA A 120 3.56 -18.10 0.86
CA ALA A 120 4.13 -18.81 -0.28
C ALA A 120 4.28 -17.91 -1.52
N PHE A 121 3.36 -16.96 -1.75
CA PHE A 121 3.45 -15.98 -2.82
C PHE A 121 4.74 -15.15 -2.72
N VAL A 122 5.09 -14.69 -1.53
CA VAL A 122 6.33 -13.92 -1.34
C VAL A 122 7.53 -14.83 -1.21
N HIS A 123 7.48 -15.83 -0.30
CA HIS A 123 8.62 -16.65 0.06
C HIS A 123 9.07 -17.59 -1.05
N ASP A 124 8.13 -18.34 -1.63
CA ASP A 124 8.45 -19.43 -2.56
C ASP A 124 8.38 -18.98 -4.01
N ASP A 125 7.35 -18.21 -4.39
CA ASP A 125 7.15 -17.72 -5.74
C ASP A 125 8.01 -16.49 -6.05
N GLY A 126 8.66 -15.87 -5.03
CA GLY A 126 9.58 -14.74 -5.20
C GLY A 126 8.89 -13.44 -5.60
N LYS A 127 7.62 -13.29 -5.27
CA LYS A 127 6.85 -12.09 -5.57
C LYS A 127 7.11 -10.96 -4.56
N GLY A 128 6.84 -9.70 -4.99
CA GLY A 128 7.11 -8.53 -4.18
C GLY A 128 6.06 -8.26 -3.11
N TYR A 129 6.50 -7.67 -2.00
CA TYR A 129 5.65 -7.11 -0.95
C TYR A 129 6.05 -5.66 -0.68
N VAL A 130 5.06 -4.77 -0.59
CA VAL A 130 5.26 -3.39 -0.14
C VAL A 130 4.28 -3.08 0.98
N GLY A 131 4.81 -2.76 2.16
CA GLY A 131 4.04 -2.29 3.31
C GLY A 131 4.08 -0.78 3.42
N VAL A 132 2.91 -0.17 3.55
CA VAL A 132 2.75 1.27 3.73
C VAL A 132 2.29 1.55 5.15
N HIS A 133 2.99 2.43 5.84
CA HIS A 133 2.62 3.00 7.14
C HIS A 133 2.03 1.97 8.10
N ALA A 134 0.71 1.94 8.25
CA ALA A 134 0.02 1.09 9.22
C ALA A 134 -0.07 -0.39 8.83
N SER A 135 0.53 -0.82 7.72
CA SER A 135 0.51 -2.25 7.36
C SER A 135 1.19 -3.15 8.40
N ASN A 136 2.06 -2.60 9.25
CA ASN A 136 2.64 -3.31 10.38
C ASN A 136 1.78 -3.27 11.66
N ASP A 137 0.66 -2.51 11.66
CA ASP A 137 -0.36 -2.50 12.71
C ASP A 137 -1.49 -3.50 12.40
N ALA A 138 -1.12 -4.69 11.96
CA ALA A 138 -2.06 -5.73 11.53
C ALA A 138 -1.64 -7.13 11.96
N ASN A 139 -2.62 -8.04 12.04
CA ASN A 139 -2.42 -9.48 12.19
C ASN A 139 -1.54 -9.89 13.39
N TYR A 140 -1.76 -9.28 14.56
CA TYR A 140 -1.00 -9.57 15.77
C TYR A 140 -1.12 -11.01 16.28
N LYS A 141 -2.16 -11.73 15.86
CA LYS A 141 -2.37 -13.15 16.19
C LYS A 141 -1.67 -14.11 15.22
N TRP A 142 -0.93 -13.58 14.26
CA TRP A 142 -0.27 -14.35 13.22
C TRP A 142 1.23 -14.01 13.16
N ASN A 143 2.04 -14.81 13.87
CA ASN A 143 3.47 -14.57 14.09
C ASN A 143 4.27 -14.43 12.78
N GLU A 144 3.90 -15.18 11.75
CA GLU A 144 4.55 -15.15 10.45
C GLU A 144 4.37 -13.79 9.74
N TRP A 145 3.35 -13.00 10.12
CA TRP A 145 3.20 -11.64 9.62
C TRP A 145 4.39 -10.76 9.98
N ALA A 146 4.87 -10.82 11.23
CA ALA A 146 6.06 -10.07 11.62
C ALA A 146 7.33 -10.57 10.93
N LEU A 147 7.42 -11.88 10.66
CA LEU A 147 8.54 -12.44 9.89
C LEU A 147 8.52 -11.97 8.45
N LEU A 148 7.35 -11.89 7.83
CA LEU A 148 7.17 -11.34 6.48
C LEU A 148 7.50 -9.85 6.46
N THR A 149 6.86 -9.06 7.32
CA THR A 149 6.91 -7.60 7.25
C THR A 149 8.17 -7.00 7.87
N GLY A 150 8.83 -7.70 8.83
CA GLY A 150 10.02 -7.24 9.54
C GLY A 150 9.75 -6.70 10.95
N GLY A 151 8.52 -6.75 11.43
CA GLY A 151 8.09 -6.35 12.77
C GLY A 151 6.65 -5.87 12.81
N TRP A 152 6.13 -5.68 14.01
CA TRP A 152 4.81 -5.08 14.24
C TRP A 152 4.93 -3.64 14.76
N PHE A 153 3.92 -2.86 14.50
CA PHE A 153 3.69 -1.61 15.22
C PHE A 153 3.67 -1.87 16.74
N ASP A 154 4.35 -1.03 17.48
CA ASP A 154 4.33 -1.02 18.94
C ASP A 154 3.71 0.29 19.45
N GLN A 155 4.28 1.42 19.06
CA GLN A 155 3.83 2.75 19.44
C GLN A 155 4.22 3.80 18.38
N HIS A 156 3.59 4.97 18.47
CA HIS A 156 3.98 6.21 17.80
C HIS A 156 4.31 7.30 18.84
N PRO A 157 5.49 7.23 19.48
CA PRO A 157 5.79 8.01 20.69
C PRO A 157 5.62 9.52 20.55
N TRP A 158 5.80 10.04 19.33
CA TRP A 158 5.75 11.48 19.05
C TRP A 158 4.51 11.92 18.28
N ASN A 159 3.54 11.02 18.00
CA ASN A 159 2.40 11.25 17.10
C ASN A 159 2.89 11.78 15.74
N THR A 160 2.07 12.63 15.07
CA THR A 160 2.50 13.36 13.87
C THR A 160 3.39 14.55 14.26
N PHE A 161 4.62 14.58 13.78
CA PHE A 161 5.61 15.60 14.14
C PHE A 161 6.59 15.87 12.98
N GLU A 162 7.40 16.91 13.11
CA GLU A 162 8.53 17.15 12.23
C GLU A 162 9.64 16.15 12.57
N ALA A 163 9.64 15.03 11.88
CA ALA A 163 10.53 13.91 12.13
C ALA A 163 11.92 14.17 11.54
N PRO A 164 12.97 14.21 12.37
CA PRO A 164 14.34 14.28 11.89
C PRO A 164 14.76 12.89 11.36
N ILE A 165 15.05 12.79 10.07
CA ILE A 165 15.34 11.52 9.40
C ILE A 165 16.77 11.54 8.86
N ILE A 166 17.46 10.40 8.99
CA ILE A 166 18.77 10.12 8.38
C ILE A 166 18.58 9.06 7.31
N SER A 167 19.13 9.31 6.13
CA SER A 167 19.28 8.32 5.07
C SER A 167 20.54 7.50 5.32
N GLU A 168 20.38 6.18 5.51
CA GLU A 168 21.50 5.26 5.73
C GLU A 168 21.99 4.59 4.45
N ASP A 169 21.11 4.40 3.47
CA ASP A 169 21.44 3.83 2.16
C ASP A 169 21.07 4.81 1.04
N SER A 170 22.07 5.53 0.54
CA SER A 170 21.93 6.50 -0.56
C SER A 170 21.90 5.86 -1.95
N GLU A 171 22.11 4.55 -2.06
CA GLU A 171 22.12 3.84 -3.33
C GLU A 171 20.80 3.15 -3.62
N PHE A 172 19.99 2.87 -2.57
CA PHE A 172 18.74 2.16 -2.74
C PHE A 172 17.73 3.01 -3.56
N PRO A 173 17.06 2.44 -4.58
CA PRO A 173 16.21 3.20 -5.49
C PRO A 173 15.15 4.07 -4.80
N ALA A 174 14.50 3.52 -3.77
CA ALA A 174 13.41 4.22 -3.07
C ALA A 174 13.90 5.39 -2.19
N THR A 175 15.18 5.45 -1.83
CA THR A 175 15.68 6.43 -0.86
C THR A 175 16.83 7.29 -1.34
N ARG A 176 17.45 6.98 -2.49
CA ARG A 176 18.60 7.70 -3.03
C ARG A 176 18.36 9.18 -3.38
N HIS A 177 17.11 9.60 -3.47
CA HIS A 177 16.76 11.00 -3.74
C HIS A 177 16.70 11.85 -2.48
N PHE A 178 16.64 11.23 -1.29
CA PHE A 178 16.70 11.98 -0.04
C PHE A 178 18.12 12.43 0.27
N PRO A 179 18.29 13.64 0.83
CA PRO A 179 19.58 14.06 1.37
C PRO A 179 19.99 13.20 2.58
N LYS A 180 21.26 13.28 2.99
CA LYS A 180 21.79 12.49 4.11
C LYS A 180 20.99 12.70 5.41
N ALA A 181 20.49 13.91 5.66
CA ALA A 181 19.64 14.25 6.78
C ALA A 181 18.56 15.25 6.32
N PHE A 182 17.33 15.03 6.74
CA PHE A 182 16.19 15.85 6.33
C PHE A 182 15.06 15.79 7.37
N MET A 183 14.04 16.64 7.19
CA MET A 183 12.83 16.64 8.00
C MET A 183 11.64 16.21 7.17
N LYS A 184 10.74 15.42 7.74
CA LYS A 184 9.41 15.12 7.17
C LYS A 184 8.36 15.18 8.27
N ARG A 185 7.25 15.83 7.98
CA ARG A 185 6.10 15.84 8.87
C ARG A 185 5.28 14.58 8.65
N ASP A 186 5.37 13.63 9.58
CA ASP A 186 4.61 12.37 9.51
C ASP A 186 4.52 11.71 10.90
N GLU A 187 3.79 10.61 11.00
CA GLU A 187 3.75 9.75 12.19
C GLU A 187 4.72 8.58 12.04
N ILE A 188 5.72 8.53 12.91
CA ILE A 188 6.75 7.50 12.85
C ILE A 188 6.50 6.43 13.90
N TYR A 189 6.48 5.19 13.46
CA TYR A 189 6.27 4.04 14.33
C TYR A 189 7.56 3.57 14.99
N GLN A 190 7.45 3.24 16.26
CA GLN A 190 8.33 2.31 16.93
C GLN A 190 7.82 0.90 16.65
N LEU A 191 8.72 0.00 16.27
CA LEU A 191 8.37 -1.38 15.93
C LEU A 191 8.82 -2.34 17.03
N LYS A 192 7.97 -3.31 17.39
CA LYS A 192 8.34 -4.48 18.19
C LYS A 192 8.66 -5.67 17.30
N ASN A 193 9.42 -6.64 17.82
CA ASN A 193 9.93 -7.80 17.08
C ASN A 193 10.74 -7.40 15.83
N PHE A 194 11.30 -6.21 15.85
CA PHE A 194 12.18 -5.69 14.80
C PHE A 194 13.64 -5.87 15.19
N SER A 195 14.45 -6.36 14.25
CA SER A 195 15.90 -6.41 14.36
C SER A 195 16.56 -5.91 13.10
N ARG A 196 17.51 -4.99 13.25
CA ARG A 196 18.36 -4.48 12.18
C ARG A 196 19.16 -5.60 11.49
N ASP A 197 19.47 -6.69 12.19
CA ASP A 197 20.21 -7.82 11.63
C ASP A 197 19.43 -8.59 10.55
N ASN A 198 18.12 -8.36 10.48
CA ASN A 198 17.22 -9.04 9.54
C ASN A 198 16.79 -8.14 8.36
N VAL A 199 17.18 -6.87 8.34
CA VAL A 199 16.75 -5.89 7.34
C VAL A 199 17.88 -4.95 6.92
N ASN A 200 17.80 -4.43 5.71
CA ASN A 200 18.62 -3.28 5.29
C ASN A 200 17.84 -2.00 5.65
N VAL A 201 18.24 -1.29 6.71
CA VAL A 201 17.62 -0.03 7.10
C VAL A 201 18.04 1.06 6.11
N LEU A 202 17.05 1.66 5.47
CA LEU A 202 17.22 2.68 4.45
C LEU A 202 17.12 4.09 5.03
N LEU A 203 16.12 4.29 5.89
CA LEU A 203 15.85 5.54 6.60
C LEU A 203 15.60 5.22 8.09
N ARG A 204 16.11 6.07 8.97
CA ARG A 204 15.85 6.02 10.42
C ARG A 204 15.60 7.40 10.99
N LEU A 205 15.00 7.47 12.18
CA LEU A 205 15.00 8.72 12.93
C LEU A 205 16.42 9.08 13.39
N ASP A 206 16.74 10.37 13.44
CA ASP A 206 17.89 10.91 14.14
C ASP A 206 17.57 10.96 15.64
N GLU A 207 17.91 9.89 16.35
CA GLU A 207 17.61 9.73 17.77
C GLU A 207 18.23 10.81 18.67
N THR A 208 19.26 11.50 18.19
CA THR A 208 19.92 12.59 18.94
C THR A 208 19.08 13.87 18.97
N LYS A 209 18.11 13.99 18.05
CA LYS A 209 17.22 15.16 17.94
C LYS A 209 15.81 14.89 18.48
N LEU A 210 15.57 13.71 19.04
CA LEU A 210 14.25 13.35 19.58
C LEU A 210 14.14 13.77 21.06
N LYS A 211 12.91 14.08 21.48
CA LYS A 211 12.58 14.35 22.88
C LYS A 211 12.12 13.06 23.54
N TYR A 212 12.83 12.65 24.57
CA TYR A 212 12.51 11.42 25.32
C TYR A 212 11.80 11.71 26.65
N ASP A 213 11.98 12.87 27.25
CA ASP A 213 11.52 13.42 28.54
C ASP A 213 10.37 12.64 29.20
N ASN A 214 10.69 11.50 29.83
CA ASN A 214 9.74 10.60 30.48
C ASN A 214 8.57 10.15 29.57
N ASN A 215 8.79 10.03 28.27
CA ASN A 215 7.77 9.54 27.35
C ASN A 215 7.57 8.02 27.55
N PRO A 216 6.49 7.57 28.22
CA PRO A 216 6.27 6.16 28.53
C PRO A 216 5.95 5.32 27.29
N ARG A 217 5.74 5.93 26.13
CA ARG A 217 5.51 5.24 24.86
C ARG A 217 6.81 4.86 24.15
N VAL A 218 7.97 5.33 24.60
CA VAL A 218 9.25 4.91 24.06
C VAL A 218 9.69 3.63 24.76
N HIS A 219 9.56 2.49 24.07
CA HIS A 219 9.90 1.17 24.61
C HIS A 219 11.25 0.65 24.10
N ARG A 220 11.78 1.21 22.99
CA ARG A 220 13.04 0.76 22.42
C ARG A 220 14.24 1.37 23.16
N GLU A 221 14.92 0.56 23.94
CA GLU A 221 16.12 0.95 24.68
C GLU A 221 17.31 1.22 23.76
N ASP A 222 17.39 0.53 22.60
CA ASP A 222 18.44 0.69 21.59
C ASP A 222 18.30 1.99 20.77
N ARG A 223 17.17 2.69 20.91
CA ARG A 223 16.83 3.93 20.18
C ARG A 223 17.03 3.82 18.67
N ASP A 224 16.78 2.65 18.11
CA ASP A 224 16.87 2.39 16.68
C ASP A 224 15.47 2.37 16.05
N PHE A 225 15.04 3.52 15.57
CA PHE A 225 13.71 3.71 14.99
C PHE A 225 13.80 3.72 13.46
N ALA A 226 13.68 2.54 12.85
CA ALA A 226 13.66 2.42 11.41
C ALA A 226 12.41 3.09 10.81
N VAL A 227 12.61 3.97 9.84
CA VAL A 227 11.55 4.68 9.11
C VAL A 227 11.23 3.96 7.80
N ALA A 228 12.23 3.42 7.13
CA ALA A 228 12.07 2.57 5.96
C ALA A 228 13.16 1.51 5.91
N TYR A 229 12.81 0.33 5.40
CA TYR A 229 13.77 -0.75 5.21
C TYR A 229 13.38 -1.67 4.06
N SER A 230 14.36 -2.42 3.59
CA SER A 230 14.20 -3.52 2.63
C SER A 230 14.74 -4.83 3.20
N LYS A 231 14.18 -5.95 2.79
CA LYS A 231 14.67 -7.28 3.16
C LYS A 231 14.27 -8.31 2.10
N MET A 232 14.85 -9.49 2.18
CA MET A 232 14.29 -10.67 1.53
C MET A 232 13.41 -11.44 2.51
N TYR A 233 12.32 -12.02 1.99
CA TYR A 233 11.55 -13.06 2.67
C TYR A 233 11.50 -14.27 1.73
N GLY A 234 12.32 -15.28 2.02
CA GLY A 234 12.60 -16.33 1.03
C GLY A 234 13.18 -15.73 -0.25
N LYS A 235 12.50 -15.94 -1.37
CA LYS A 235 12.89 -15.40 -2.69
C LYS A 235 12.29 -14.01 -2.97
N GLY A 236 11.32 -13.56 -2.17
CA GLY A 236 10.57 -12.32 -2.42
C GLY A 236 11.22 -11.09 -1.81
N ARG A 237 11.03 -9.96 -2.48
CA ARG A 237 11.49 -8.64 -2.07
C ARG A 237 10.44 -7.97 -1.20
N VAL A 238 10.82 -7.53 -0.02
CA VAL A 238 9.95 -6.87 0.96
C VAL A 238 10.46 -5.46 1.24
N PHE A 239 9.64 -4.46 1.01
CA PHE A 239 9.86 -3.07 1.41
C PHE A 239 8.79 -2.65 2.41
N TYR A 240 9.18 -1.85 3.40
CA TYR A 240 8.29 -1.20 4.33
C TYR A 240 8.75 0.22 4.61
N SER A 241 7.79 1.13 4.79
CA SER A 241 8.03 2.45 5.38
C SER A 241 6.87 2.86 6.27
N THR A 242 7.22 3.49 7.40
CA THR A 242 6.24 4.09 8.33
C THR A 242 5.69 5.44 7.85
N LEU A 243 6.24 6.05 6.79
CA LEU A 243 5.72 7.28 6.19
C LEU A 243 4.37 7.02 5.49
N GLY A 244 3.51 8.04 5.43
CA GLY A 244 2.23 7.97 4.71
C GLY A 244 0.99 8.00 5.58
N HIS A 245 1.10 8.52 6.84
CA HIS A 245 0.00 8.61 7.80
C HIS A 245 -1.14 9.50 7.31
N THR A 246 -0.82 10.69 6.79
CA THR A 246 -1.81 11.70 6.41
C THR A 246 -1.97 11.83 4.90
N ASN A 247 -3.03 12.50 4.45
CA ASN A 247 -3.21 12.82 3.03
C ASN A 247 -2.07 13.70 2.51
N GLU A 248 -1.60 14.66 3.34
CA GLU A 248 -0.51 15.57 3.00
C GLU A 248 0.81 14.83 2.78
N SER A 249 1.03 13.71 3.47
CA SER A 249 2.18 12.84 3.21
C SER A 249 2.18 12.30 1.77
N TRP A 250 0.99 12.07 1.20
CA TRP A 250 0.83 11.61 -0.17
C TRP A 250 0.88 12.72 -1.23
N ASP A 251 0.80 13.99 -0.81
CA ASP A 251 1.06 15.15 -1.65
C ASP A 251 2.56 15.49 -1.73
N ASP A 252 3.37 14.96 -0.79
CA ASP A 252 4.82 15.14 -0.76
C ASP A 252 5.50 14.37 -1.91
N PRO A 253 6.18 15.06 -2.85
CA PRO A 253 6.77 14.43 -4.03
C PRO A 253 7.90 13.43 -3.68
N ASP A 254 8.61 13.63 -2.57
CA ASP A 254 9.66 12.70 -2.15
C ASP A 254 9.06 11.40 -1.61
N ILE A 255 7.96 11.47 -0.84
CA ILE A 255 7.24 10.29 -0.34
C ILE A 255 6.60 9.55 -1.51
N GLN A 256 5.97 10.26 -2.46
CA GLN A 256 5.45 9.64 -3.68
C GLN A 256 6.55 8.90 -4.45
N LYS A 257 7.70 9.56 -4.65
CA LYS A 257 8.85 8.98 -5.35
C LYS A 257 9.41 7.77 -4.61
N MET A 258 9.47 7.81 -3.28
CA MET A 258 9.90 6.68 -2.46
C MET A 258 9.03 5.45 -2.71
N TYR A 259 7.72 5.58 -2.62
CA TYR A 259 6.81 4.45 -2.82
C TYR A 259 6.75 3.98 -4.28
N PHE A 260 6.82 4.90 -5.24
CA PHE A 260 6.92 4.55 -6.65
C PHE A 260 8.14 3.66 -6.93
N GLU A 261 9.32 4.07 -6.46
CA GLU A 261 10.56 3.32 -6.64
C GLU A 261 10.59 2.03 -5.80
N ALA A 262 9.96 2.01 -4.61
CA ALA A 262 9.81 0.80 -3.80
C ALA A 262 8.97 -0.26 -4.53
N ILE A 263 7.87 0.14 -5.18
CA ILE A 263 7.05 -0.76 -5.99
C ILE A 263 7.85 -1.27 -7.20
N ARG A 264 8.60 -0.40 -7.89
CA ARG A 264 9.46 -0.81 -9.01
C ARG A 264 10.50 -1.84 -8.57
N TRP A 265 11.11 -1.62 -7.39
CA TRP A 265 12.07 -2.57 -6.83
C TRP A 265 11.40 -3.89 -6.44
N ALA A 266 10.26 -3.86 -5.79
CA ALA A 266 9.49 -5.06 -5.44
C ALA A 266 9.06 -5.87 -6.69
N LEU A 267 8.78 -5.18 -7.80
CA LEU A 267 8.49 -5.78 -9.11
C LEU A 267 9.74 -6.27 -9.88
N SER A 268 10.92 -6.16 -9.30
CA SER A 268 12.21 -6.49 -9.95
C SER A 268 12.48 -5.67 -11.23
N LEU A 269 11.99 -4.44 -11.29
CA LEU A 269 12.26 -3.48 -12.36
C LEU A 269 13.51 -2.63 -12.08
N THR A 270 13.99 -2.64 -10.86
CA THR A 270 15.22 -1.97 -10.42
C THR A 270 15.95 -2.86 -9.41
N GLU A 271 17.26 -2.66 -9.26
CA GLU A 271 18.07 -3.37 -8.27
C GLU A 271 18.31 -2.50 -7.02
N GLY A 272 18.53 -3.15 -5.86
CA GLY A 272 18.82 -2.52 -4.59
C GLY A 272 19.18 -3.56 -3.55
N SER A 273 20.06 -3.19 -2.63
CA SER A 273 20.56 -4.09 -1.58
C SER A 273 19.48 -4.42 -0.54
N THR A 274 19.51 -5.65 -0.05
CA THR A 274 18.74 -6.08 1.14
C THR A 274 19.68 -6.50 2.27
N LYS A 275 20.99 -6.25 2.10
CA LYS A 275 22.01 -6.69 3.04
C LYS A 275 21.93 -5.85 4.31
N PRO A 276 21.71 -6.45 5.49
CA PRO A 276 21.79 -5.75 6.76
C PRO A 276 23.13 -5.06 6.97
N HIS A 277 23.12 -3.97 7.70
CA HIS A 277 24.31 -3.22 8.07
C HIS A 277 24.17 -2.59 9.46
N PRO A 278 25.26 -2.30 10.16
CA PRO A 278 25.23 -1.54 11.39
C PRO A 278 24.61 -0.14 11.18
N LYS A 279 24.16 0.48 12.26
CA LYS A 279 23.66 1.86 12.27
C LYS A 279 24.74 2.82 11.76
N ARG A 280 24.38 3.70 10.84
CA ARG A 280 25.28 4.64 10.14
C ARG A 280 24.95 6.09 10.41
#